data_7b96b3d9e7900bc167159a355031aa58
#
_entry.id   7b96b3d9e7900bc167159a355031aa58
#
_cell.length_a   1.000
_cell.length_b   1.000
_cell.length_c   1.000
_cell.angle_alpha   90.00
_cell.angle_beta   90.00
_cell.angle_gamma   90.00
#
_symmetry.space_group_name_H-M   'P 1'
#
loop_
_entity.id
_entity.type
_entity.pdbx_description
1 polymer ?
#
loop_
_entity_poly.entity_id
_entity_poly.type
_entity_poly.pdbx_seq_one_letter_code
_entity_poly.pdbx_strand_id
1 'polypeptide(L)'
;GAHESEVSRYAYADLGATLRQHGTAVRRDLEELFRRMVFNILVTNDDDHLRNHGFLWDGKGWRLSPLYDVVPKPQVGLDRRLVLGVGAEGRQASLANALSQVAQFDLGDEDARAIVIAMADRVHARWRACFEEAGVNVADQGRFATCFRLADPEHRAIA
;
A
#
# COMPACT_ATOMS: atom_id res chain seq x y z
N GLY A 1 -11.78 -21.94 -5.85
CA GLY A 1 -11.36 -20.58 -6.15
C GLY A 1 -12.48 -19.62 -5.80
N ALA A 2 -12.23 -18.66 -4.91
CA ALA A 2 -13.16 -17.58 -4.66
C ALA A 2 -13.38 -16.81 -5.98
N HIS A 3 -14.63 -16.59 -6.35
CA HIS A 3 -14.96 -15.80 -7.54
C HIS A 3 -14.45 -14.36 -7.37
N GLU A 4 -14.05 -13.72 -8.46
CA GLU A 4 -13.56 -12.33 -8.53
C GLU A 4 -14.49 -11.31 -7.84
N SER A 5 -15.80 -11.62 -7.75
CA SER A 5 -16.82 -10.85 -7.02
C SER A 5 -16.70 -10.92 -5.48
N GLU A 6 -15.99 -11.91 -4.92
CA GLU A 6 -15.77 -12.03 -3.47
C GLU A 6 -14.53 -11.28 -3.01
N VAL A 7 -13.54 -11.07 -3.89
CA VAL A 7 -12.28 -10.38 -3.59
C VAL A 7 -12.51 -8.90 -3.25
N SER A 8 -13.57 -8.28 -3.79
CA SER A 8 -13.93 -6.88 -3.52
C SER A 8 -14.55 -6.61 -2.14
N ARG A 9 -14.74 -7.66 -1.32
CA ARG A 9 -15.37 -7.55 0.02
C ARG A 9 -14.36 -7.33 1.15
N TYR A 10 -13.08 -7.54 0.89
CA TYR A 10 -12.05 -7.47 1.92
C TYR A 10 -11.31 -6.14 1.89
N ALA A 11 -10.85 -5.72 3.07
CA ALA A 11 -10.09 -4.50 3.28
C ALA A 11 -8.75 -4.80 3.99
N TYR A 12 -7.83 -3.85 3.95
CA TYR A 12 -6.62 -3.93 4.79
C TYR A 12 -6.96 -4.02 6.29
N ALA A 13 -8.06 -3.42 6.71
CA ALA A 13 -8.56 -3.53 8.08
C ALA A 13 -8.88 -4.98 8.51
N ASP A 14 -9.35 -5.83 7.58
CA ASP A 14 -9.63 -7.25 7.85
C ASP A 14 -8.35 -8.05 8.10
N LEU A 15 -7.29 -7.74 7.34
CA LEU A 15 -5.95 -8.28 7.58
C LEU A 15 -5.41 -7.82 8.95
N GLY A 16 -5.63 -6.55 9.29
CA GLY A 16 -5.31 -5.99 10.60
C GLY A 16 -6.04 -6.70 11.74
N ALA A 17 -7.32 -6.99 11.58
CA ALA A 17 -8.11 -7.75 12.56
C ALA A 17 -7.55 -9.17 12.76
N THR A 18 -7.13 -9.83 11.69
CA THR A 18 -6.46 -11.14 11.73
C THR A 18 -5.15 -11.08 12.51
N LEU A 19 -4.33 -10.04 12.27
CA LEU A 19 -3.09 -9.83 13.01
C LEU A 19 -3.33 -9.60 14.52
N ARG A 20 -4.38 -8.84 14.87
CA ARG A 20 -4.74 -8.64 16.30
C ARG A 20 -5.12 -9.94 16.99
N GLN A 21 -5.83 -10.81 16.28
CA GLN A 21 -6.32 -12.06 16.85
C GLN A 21 -5.22 -13.12 16.97
N HIS A 22 -4.30 -13.20 16.04
CA HIS A 22 -3.39 -14.31 15.86
C HIS A 22 -1.90 -13.93 15.83
N GLY A 23 -1.59 -12.64 15.83
CA GLY A 23 -0.22 -12.14 15.68
C GLY A 23 0.59 -12.15 16.96
N THR A 24 1.91 -12.29 16.83
CA THR A 24 2.88 -12.23 17.95
C THR A 24 3.57 -10.87 18.09
N ALA A 25 3.55 -10.04 17.06
CA ALA A 25 4.09 -8.69 17.08
C ALA A 25 3.09 -7.70 16.47
N VAL A 26 1.89 -7.66 17.02
CA VAL A 26 0.69 -7.00 16.49
C VAL A 26 0.97 -5.57 16.05
N ARG A 27 1.47 -4.72 16.95
CA ARG A 27 1.71 -3.30 16.66
C ARG A 27 2.66 -3.10 15.48
N ARG A 28 3.76 -3.85 15.45
CA ARG A 28 4.75 -3.77 14.36
C ARG A 28 4.15 -4.21 13.02
N ASP A 29 3.40 -5.30 13.02
CA ASP A 29 2.84 -5.88 11.81
C ASP A 29 1.64 -5.04 11.29
N LEU A 30 0.90 -4.36 12.17
CA LEU A 30 -0.15 -3.41 11.78
C LEU A 30 0.46 -2.15 11.15
N GLU A 31 1.52 -1.58 11.72
CA GLU A 31 2.23 -0.46 11.11
C GLU A 31 2.81 -0.84 9.75
N GLU A 32 3.42 -2.03 9.64
CA GLU A 32 3.93 -2.54 8.37
C GLU A 32 2.81 -2.73 7.35
N LEU A 33 1.65 -3.25 7.74
CA LEU A 33 0.48 -3.41 6.88
C LEU A 33 -0.03 -2.05 6.36
N PHE A 34 -0.09 -1.03 7.22
CA PHE A 34 -0.41 0.33 6.83
C PHE A 34 0.61 0.88 5.81
N ARG A 35 1.91 0.69 6.04
CA ARG A 35 2.97 1.07 5.10
C ARG A 35 2.83 0.40 3.75
N ARG A 36 2.45 -0.88 3.70
CA ARG A 36 2.20 -1.60 2.43
C ARG A 36 1.03 -1.02 1.66
N MET A 37 -0.08 -0.74 2.34
CA MET A 37 -1.22 -0.07 1.73
C MET A 37 -0.82 1.28 1.11
N VAL A 38 -0.12 2.11 1.86
CA VAL A 38 0.40 3.41 1.38
C VAL A 38 1.36 3.21 0.20
N PHE A 39 2.26 2.22 0.27
CA PHE A 39 3.20 1.94 -0.81
C PHE A 39 2.49 1.53 -2.10
N ASN A 40 1.51 0.64 -2.03
CA ASN A 40 0.71 0.21 -3.18
C ASN A 40 -0.02 1.40 -3.84
N ILE A 41 -0.51 2.34 -3.04
CA ILE A 41 -1.09 3.60 -3.54
C ILE A 41 -0.03 4.44 -4.26
N LEU A 42 1.14 4.64 -3.64
CA LEU A 42 2.21 5.50 -4.15
C LEU A 42 2.85 4.99 -5.45
N VAL A 43 2.89 3.67 -5.64
CA VAL A 43 3.47 3.04 -6.85
C VAL A 43 2.41 2.57 -7.85
N THR A 44 1.14 2.81 -7.57
CA THR A 44 0.01 2.39 -8.42
C THR A 44 0.02 0.87 -8.65
N ASN A 45 0.18 0.07 -7.58
CA ASN A 45 -0.07 -1.37 -7.63
C ASN A 45 -1.56 -1.62 -7.38
N ASP A 46 -2.34 -1.69 -8.44
CA ASP A 46 -3.80 -1.85 -8.38
C ASP A 46 -4.26 -3.31 -8.26
N ASP A 47 -3.34 -4.27 -8.33
CA ASP A 47 -3.62 -5.71 -8.25
C ASP A 47 -3.30 -6.31 -6.87
N ASP A 48 -3.27 -5.47 -5.85
CA ASP A 48 -2.98 -5.90 -4.48
C ASP A 48 -4.18 -6.60 -3.84
N HIS A 49 -4.25 -7.91 -4.01
CA HIS A 49 -5.32 -8.76 -3.49
C HIS A 49 -4.86 -9.60 -2.28
N LEU A 50 -5.78 -10.30 -1.59
CA LEU A 50 -5.48 -11.07 -0.38
C LEU A 50 -4.33 -12.06 -0.53
N ARG A 51 -4.13 -12.66 -1.70
CA ARG A 51 -3.05 -13.62 -1.93
C ARG A 51 -1.65 -13.00 -1.96
N ASN A 52 -1.57 -11.65 -2.02
CA ASN A 52 -0.31 -10.90 -1.94
C ASN A 52 0.08 -10.59 -0.48
N HIS A 53 -0.72 -11.06 0.48
CA HIS A 53 -0.47 -10.91 1.90
C HIS A 53 -0.37 -12.28 2.58
N GLY A 54 0.85 -12.73 2.81
CA GLY A 54 1.13 -13.98 3.51
C GLY A 54 1.33 -13.78 5.00
N PHE A 55 1.11 -14.86 5.76
CA PHE A 55 1.47 -14.94 7.17
C PHE A 55 2.43 -16.09 7.39
N LEU A 56 3.45 -15.89 8.21
CA LEU A 56 4.45 -16.87 8.57
C LEU A 56 4.31 -17.22 10.05
N TRP A 57 4.37 -18.51 10.35
CA TRP A 57 4.38 -19.00 11.72
C TRP A 57 5.78 -18.85 12.33
N ASP A 58 5.89 -18.16 13.47
CA ASP A 58 7.18 -17.89 14.15
C ASP A 58 7.49 -18.84 15.33
N GLY A 59 6.68 -19.89 15.47
CA GLY A 59 6.77 -20.85 16.58
C GLY A 59 5.81 -20.55 17.73
N LYS A 60 5.21 -19.36 17.78
CA LYS A 60 4.26 -18.92 18.83
C LYS A 60 2.96 -18.39 18.26
N GLY A 61 2.99 -17.80 17.09
CA GLY A 61 1.84 -17.27 16.39
C GLY A 61 2.22 -16.79 15.00
N TRP A 62 1.39 -15.93 14.42
CA TRP A 62 1.54 -15.48 13.05
C TRP A 62 2.22 -14.12 12.96
N ARG A 63 3.02 -13.92 11.94
CA ARG A 63 3.68 -12.68 11.59
C ARG A 63 3.38 -12.34 10.13
N LEU A 64 3.26 -11.08 9.81
CA LEU A 64 3.15 -10.67 8.42
C LEU A 64 4.42 -11.08 7.65
N SER A 65 4.24 -11.74 6.48
CA SER A 65 5.35 -12.15 5.63
C SER A 65 6.13 -10.96 5.08
N PRO A 66 7.33 -11.12 4.54
CA PRO A 66 7.92 -10.09 3.68
C PRO A 66 6.98 -9.68 2.54
N LEU A 67 7.09 -8.44 2.07
CA LEU A 67 6.32 -7.93 0.92
C LEU A 67 6.76 -8.63 -0.37
N TYR A 68 5.80 -8.97 -1.23
CA TYR A 68 6.03 -9.59 -2.53
C TYR A 68 4.93 -9.17 -3.52
N ASP A 69 5.19 -9.43 -4.80
CA ASP A 69 4.25 -9.23 -5.90
C ASP A 69 3.73 -7.78 -6.02
N VAL A 70 4.62 -6.81 -5.89
CA VAL A 70 4.30 -5.40 -6.08
C VAL A 70 4.72 -4.97 -7.47
N VAL A 71 3.74 -4.70 -8.32
CA VAL A 71 3.96 -4.34 -9.72
C VAL A 71 3.33 -2.97 -10.03
N PRO A 72 4.13 -1.93 -10.30
CA PRO A 72 3.60 -0.66 -10.74
C PRO A 72 2.85 -0.80 -12.07
N LYS A 73 1.60 -0.31 -12.15
CA LYS A 73 0.80 -0.31 -13.38
C LYS A 73 0.56 1.12 -13.86
N PRO A 74 1.07 1.50 -15.05
CA PRO A 74 0.83 2.82 -15.61
C PRO A 74 -0.66 3.10 -15.82
N GLN A 75 -1.18 4.15 -15.20
CA GLN A 75 -2.55 4.61 -15.37
C GLN A 75 -2.58 6.10 -15.68
N VAL A 76 -3.42 6.50 -16.62
CA VAL A 76 -3.58 7.90 -17.04
C VAL A 76 -4.60 8.63 -16.16
N GLY A 77 -5.63 7.92 -15.66
CA GLY A 77 -6.69 8.48 -14.83
C GLY A 77 -6.26 8.78 -13.40
N LEU A 78 -6.99 9.69 -12.74
CA LEU A 78 -6.83 10.02 -11.32
C LEU A 78 -7.74 9.16 -10.42
N ASP A 79 -8.81 8.60 -10.95
CA ASP A 79 -9.69 7.66 -10.20
C ASP A 79 -9.03 6.28 -10.19
N ARG A 80 -8.22 6.05 -9.17
CA ARG A 80 -7.48 4.82 -8.96
C ARG A 80 -8.10 4.04 -7.82
N ARG A 81 -8.15 2.72 -7.97
CA ARG A 81 -8.72 1.82 -6.97
C ARG A 81 -7.79 0.64 -6.74
N LEU A 82 -7.58 0.26 -5.48
CA LEU A 82 -6.95 -1.00 -5.13
C LEU A 82 -7.99 -2.14 -5.18
N VAL A 83 -7.54 -3.38 -5.14
CA VAL A 83 -8.43 -4.53 -5.00
C VAL A 83 -9.00 -4.60 -3.59
N LEU A 84 -8.17 -4.34 -2.56
CA LEU A 84 -8.59 -4.29 -1.17
C LEU A 84 -9.18 -2.91 -0.82
N GLY A 85 -10.10 -2.89 0.14
CA GLY A 85 -10.60 -1.66 0.76
C GLY A 85 -9.48 -0.93 1.50
N VAL A 86 -9.38 0.38 1.26
CA VAL A 86 -8.32 1.26 1.79
C VAL A 86 -8.78 1.96 3.07
N GLY A 87 -9.93 2.61 3.04
CA GLY A 87 -10.44 3.43 4.14
C GLY A 87 -11.93 3.72 4.01
N ALA A 88 -12.38 4.86 4.55
CA ALA A 88 -13.79 5.26 4.58
C ALA A 88 -14.43 5.39 3.18
N GLU A 89 -13.63 5.73 2.17
CA GLU A 89 -14.06 5.80 0.76
C GLU A 89 -13.84 4.46 0.02
N GLY A 90 -13.86 3.36 0.75
CA GLY A 90 -13.73 2.02 0.22
C GLY A 90 -12.39 1.80 -0.47
N ARG A 91 -12.41 1.42 -1.75
CA ARG A 91 -11.24 1.02 -2.53
C ARG A 91 -10.47 2.17 -3.19
N GLN A 92 -10.91 3.41 -3.00
CA GLN A 92 -10.25 4.57 -3.61
C GLN A 92 -8.79 4.65 -3.18
N ALA A 93 -7.86 4.61 -4.12
CA ALA A 93 -6.43 4.65 -3.90
C ALA A 93 -5.94 6.09 -3.78
N SER A 94 -6.24 6.72 -2.64
CA SER A 94 -5.77 8.07 -2.29
C SER A 94 -5.12 8.07 -0.90
N LEU A 95 -4.20 8.99 -0.68
CA LEU A 95 -3.52 9.12 0.62
C LEU A 95 -4.50 9.63 1.70
N ALA A 96 -5.46 10.48 1.34
CA ALA A 96 -6.52 10.92 2.24
C ALA A 96 -7.39 9.74 2.69
N ASN A 97 -7.78 8.85 1.77
CA ASN A 97 -8.54 7.65 2.12
C ASN A 97 -7.74 6.68 3.01
N ALA A 98 -6.44 6.51 2.77
CA ALA A 98 -5.56 5.71 3.64
C ALA A 98 -5.49 6.27 5.07
N LEU A 99 -5.53 7.60 5.23
CA LEU A 99 -5.53 8.27 6.53
C LEU A 99 -6.89 8.25 7.23
N SER A 100 -7.98 7.98 6.52
CA SER A 100 -9.34 8.08 7.08
C SER A 100 -9.67 7.05 8.17
N GLN A 101 -8.91 5.96 8.27
CA GLN A 101 -9.15 4.86 9.22
C GLN A 101 -7.87 4.37 9.91
N VAL A 102 -6.94 5.25 10.23
CA VAL A 102 -5.62 4.90 10.80
C VAL A 102 -5.70 4.16 12.14
N ALA A 103 -6.75 4.40 12.91
CA ALA A 103 -7.02 3.67 14.16
C ALA A 103 -7.16 2.13 13.95
N GLN A 104 -7.52 1.70 12.72
CA GLN A 104 -7.54 0.27 12.37
C GLN A 104 -6.14 -0.36 12.34
N PHE A 105 -5.09 0.45 12.34
CA PHE A 105 -3.69 0.02 12.35
C PHE A 105 -2.96 0.37 13.65
N ASP A 106 -3.71 0.74 14.70
CA ASP A 106 -3.19 1.19 16.00
C ASP A 106 -2.22 2.39 15.87
N LEU A 107 -2.48 3.28 14.89
CA LEU A 107 -1.72 4.49 14.64
C LEU A 107 -2.52 5.73 15.06
N GLY A 108 -1.81 6.72 15.59
CA GLY A 108 -2.33 8.07 15.73
C GLY A 108 -2.26 8.85 14.41
N ASP A 109 -3.10 9.86 14.24
CA ASP A 109 -3.18 10.66 13.02
C ASP A 109 -1.84 11.33 12.66
N GLU A 110 -1.11 11.85 13.65
CA GLU A 110 0.20 12.49 13.43
C GLU A 110 1.24 11.50 12.94
N ASP A 111 1.33 10.33 13.59
CA ASP A 111 2.27 9.26 13.21
C ASP A 111 1.96 8.74 11.81
N ALA A 112 0.68 8.50 11.51
CA ALA A 112 0.26 8.03 10.20
C ALA A 112 0.57 9.05 9.09
N ARG A 113 0.31 10.35 9.33
CA ARG A 113 0.68 11.41 8.39
C ARG A 113 2.19 11.50 8.18
N ALA A 114 2.98 11.40 9.25
CA ALA A 114 4.45 11.39 9.15
C ALA A 114 4.94 10.20 8.32
N ILE A 115 4.37 9.01 8.51
CA ILE A 115 4.67 7.81 7.70
C ILE A 115 4.36 8.07 6.23
N VAL A 116 3.17 8.57 5.92
CA VAL A 116 2.74 8.82 4.52
C VAL A 116 3.67 9.81 3.83
N ILE A 117 4.00 10.93 4.48
CA ILE A 117 4.89 11.96 3.94
C ILE A 117 6.29 11.38 3.68
N ALA A 118 6.88 10.71 4.68
CA ALA A 118 8.21 10.13 4.55
C ALA A 118 8.29 9.08 3.45
N MET A 119 7.24 8.26 3.29
CA MET A 119 7.17 7.26 2.23
C MET A 119 7.03 7.90 0.85
N ALA A 120 6.15 8.90 0.71
CA ALA A 120 5.97 9.62 -0.53
C ALA A 120 7.27 10.31 -0.98
N ASP A 121 7.94 11.02 -0.07
CA ASP A 121 9.25 11.66 -0.35
C ASP A 121 10.29 10.64 -0.79
N ARG A 122 10.35 9.48 -0.12
CA ARG A 122 11.30 8.42 -0.46
C ARG A 122 11.02 7.81 -1.83
N VAL A 123 9.75 7.53 -2.14
CA VAL A 123 9.36 7.01 -3.46
C VAL A 123 9.68 8.03 -4.53
N HIS A 124 9.30 9.31 -4.34
CA HIS A 124 9.59 10.39 -5.28
C HIS A 124 11.07 10.51 -5.59
N ALA A 125 11.92 10.50 -4.56
CA ALA A 125 13.37 10.67 -4.68
C ALA A 125 14.07 9.45 -5.31
N ARG A 126 13.52 8.23 -5.17
CA ARG A 126 14.26 7.00 -5.45
C ARG A 126 13.81 6.21 -6.65
N TRP A 127 12.57 6.34 -7.11
CA TRP A 127 12.02 5.42 -8.11
C TRP A 127 12.82 5.40 -9.42
N ARG A 128 13.31 6.57 -9.89
CA ARG A 128 14.13 6.65 -11.12
C ARG A 128 15.45 5.92 -10.96
N ALA A 129 16.16 6.18 -9.87
CA ALA A 129 17.43 5.52 -9.58
C ALA A 129 17.25 3.99 -9.47
N CYS A 130 16.17 3.51 -8.82
CA CYS A 130 15.89 2.08 -8.75
C CYS A 130 15.64 1.47 -10.15
N PHE A 131 14.96 2.19 -11.04
CA PHE A 131 14.74 1.74 -12.42
C PHE A 131 16.03 1.70 -13.23
N GLU A 132 16.89 2.70 -13.08
CA GLU A 132 18.23 2.75 -13.70
C GLU A 132 19.10 1.58 -13.21
N GLU A 133 19.17 1.36 -11.90
CA GLU A 133 19.89 0.25 -11.27
C GLU A 133 19.38 -1.12 -11.76
N ALA A 134 18.07 -1.22 -12.06
CA ALA A 134 17.45 -2.42 -12.63
C ALA A 134 17.61 -2.53 -14.17
N GLY A 135 18.30 -1.60 -14.81
CA GLY A 135 18.53 -1.61 -16.26
C GLY A 135 17.33 -1.19 -17.11
N VAL A 136 16.32 -0.53 -16.52
CA VAL A 136 15.16 -0.02 -17.26
C VAL A 136 15.58 1.21 -18.08
N ASN A 137 15.35 1.16 -19.40
CA ASN A 137 15.71 2.25 -20.29
C ASN A 137 14.83 3.50 -20.08
N VAL A 138 15.31 4.67 -20.52
CA VAL A 138 14.69 5.98 -20.32
C VAL A 138 13.27 6.05 -20.90
N ALA A 139 13.03 5.42 -22.05
CA ALA A 139 11.71 5.42 -22.69
C ALA A 139 10.67 4.68 -21.83
N ASP A 140 11.04 3.52 -21.28
CA ASP A 140 10.19 2.76 -20.38
C ASP A 140 10.02 3.47 -19.03
N GLN A 141 11.06 4.11 -18.50
CA GLN A 141 10.93 4.96 -17.30
C GLN A 141 9.89 6.07 -17.51
N GLY A 142 9.87 6.70 -18.70
CA GLY A 142 8.87 7.70 -19.07
C GLY A 142 7.43 7.14 -19.05
N ARG A 143 7.23 5.91 -19.51
CA ARG A 143 5.93 5.22 -19.45
C ARG A 143 5.46 4.92 -18.01
N PHE A 144 6.38 4.57 -17.13
CA PHE A 144 6.10 4.27 -15.74
C PHE A 144 6.01 5.51 -14.84
N ALA A 145 6.41 6.69 -15.29
CA ALA A 145 6.38 7.91 -14.48
C ALA A 145 4.99 8.21 -13.88
N THR A 146 3.91 7.85 -14.59
CA THR A 146 2.53 8.02 -14.10
C THR A 146 2.19 7.17 -12.87
N CYS A 147 2.91 6.05 -12.65
CA CYS A 147 2.72 5.20 -11.48
C CYS A 147 3.07 5.92 -10.17
N PHE A 148 4.04 6.83 -10.22
CA PHE A 148 4.62 7.51 -9.06
C PHE A 148 4.06 8.92 -8.83
N ARG A 149 2.99 9.27 -9.53
CA ARG A 149 2.42 10.63 -9.49
C ARG A 149 1.95 11.04 -8.11
N LEU A 150 1.38 10.13 -7.32
CA LEU A 150 0.93 10.44 -5.96
C LEU A 150 2.08 10.60 -4.96
N ALA A 151 3.29 10.21 -5.32
CA ALA A 151 4.49 10.48 -4.53
C ALA A 151 5.03 11.90 -4.75
N ASP A 152 4.68 12.53 -5.88
CA ASP A 152 5.10 13.89 -6.21
C ASP A 152 4.45 14.91 -5.26
N PRO A 153 5.24 15.83 -4.65
CA PRO A 153 4.70 16.87 -3.77
C PRO A 153 3.60 17.73 -4.39
N GLU A 154 3.64 17.95 -5.71
CA GLU A 154 2.64 18.76 -6.43
C GLU A 154 1.30 18.03 -6.62
N HIS A 155 1.27 16.72 -6.51
CA HIS A 155 0.09 15.90 -6.79
C HIS A 155 -0.47 15.15 -5.58
N ARG A 156 0.27 15.09 -4.46
CA ARG A 156 -0.22 14.41 -3.27
C ARG A 156 -1.22 15.29 -2.51
N ALA A 157 -2.47 14.85 -2.43
CA ALA A 157 -3.46 15.41 -1.54
C ALA A 157 -3.45 14.63 -0.21
N ILE A 158 -3.00 15.28 0.87
CA ILE A 158 -2.96 14.72 2.24
C ILE A 158 -3.88 15.58 3.14
N ALA A 159 -4.95 16.11 2.58
CA ALA A 159 -5.88 16.96 3.33
C ALA A 159 -6.72 16.16 4.33
#